data_7d456c6b799fd8a86605f3c8c90fad58
#
_entry.id   7d456c6b799fd8a86605f3c8c90fad58
#
_cell.length_a   1.000
_cell.length_b   1.000
_cell.length_c   1.000
_cell.angle_alpha   90.00
_cell.angle_beta   90.00
_cell.angle_gamma   90.00
#
_symmetry.space_group_name_H-M   'P 1'
#
loop_
_entity.id
_entity.type
_entity.pdbx_description
1 polymer ?
#
loop_
_entity_poly.entity_id
_entity_poly.type
_entity_poly.pdbx_seq_one_letter_code
_entity_poly.pdbx_strand_id
1 'polypeptide(L)'
;SYKVESKKELSLDDCLIMESLHKENAESKKLSYALKANQIYKLCKASNIEVFFLKLENKFIAARIISIEENISYDIFACNSFKSRLDGATQFLMQYIFDYLKNQNIQYFDFSRIPLGRKGAYGVYEFKKSTRGKLLQYNSEWVFFKNKKLRHLYYLYNLIINKKDFY
;
A
#
# COMPACT_ATOMS: atom_id res chain seq x y z
N SER A 1 -4.36 -20.04 14.95
CA SER A 1 -3.13 -19.25 15.03
C SER A 1 -2.85 -18.57 13.71
N TYR A 2 -2.20 -17.41 13.75
CA TYR A 2 -1.73 -16.73 12.57
C TYR A 2 -0.51 -17.43 11.96
N LYS A 3 -0.44 -17.47 10.63
CA LYS A 3 0.70 -17.99 9.87
C LYS A 3 1.03 -17.04 8.74
N VAL A 4 2.31 -16.66 8.60
CA VAL A 4 2.78 -15.80 7.50
C VAL A 4 3.54 -16.65 6.49
N GLU A 5 3.27 -16.39 5.21
CA GLU A 5 4.02 -16.94 4.07
C GLU A 5 4.57 -15.78 3.24
N SER A 6 5.87 -15.83 2.88
CA SER A 6 6.46 -14.87 1.95
C SER A 6 6.72 -15.51 0.59
N LYS A 7 6.58 -14.72 -0.48
CA LYS A 7 6.81 -15.13 -1.87
C LYS A 7 7.49 -14.00 -2.64
N LYS A 8 8.49 -14.35 -3.44
CA LYS A 8 9.14 -13.43 -4.40
C LYS A 8 8.48 -13.51 -5.79
N GLU A 9 7.89 -14.65 -6.11
CA GLU A 9 7.17 -14.87 -7.35
C GLU A 9 5.71 -15.24 -7.03
N LEU A 10 4.79 -14.58 -7.69
CA LEU A 10 3.35 -14.84 -7.53
C LEU A 10 2.80 -15.65 -8.71
N SER A 11 1.97 -16.62 -8.38
CA SER A 11 1.07 -17.25 -9.34
C SER A 11 -0.13 -16.34 -9.63
N LEU A 12 -0.87 -16.65 -10.68
CA LEU A 12 -2.13 -15.96 -10.96
C LEU A 12 -3.15 -16.19 -9.83
N ASP A 13 -3.16 -17.37 -9.22
CA ASP A 13 -4.04 -17.71 -8.09
C ASP A 13 -3.73 -16.84 -6.85
N ASP A 14 -2.46 -16.60 -6.56
CA ASP A 14 -2.07 -15.66 -5.51
C ASP A 14 -2.64 -14.25 -5.77
N CYS A 15 -2.58 -13.81 -7.03
CA CYS A 15 -3.12 -12.51 -7.43
C CYS A 15 -4.66 -12.46 -7.36
N LEU A 16 -5.36 -13.55 -7.65
CA LEU A 16 -6.82 -13.66 -7.48
C LEU A 16 -7.22 -13.59 -6.01
N ILE A 17 -6.45 -14.23 -5.13
CA ILE A 17 -6.64 -14.08 -3.67
C ILE A 17 -6.50 -12.62 -3.25
N MET A 18 -5.45 -11.94 -3.71
CA MET A 18 -5.22 -10.53 -3.39
C MET A 18 -6.31 -9.61 -3.99
N GLU A 19 -6.79 -9.89 -5.21
CA GLU A 19 -7.93 -9.17 -5.81
C GLU A 19 -9.17 -9.30 -4.91
N SER A 20 -9.49 -10.51 -4.45
CA SER A 20 -10.63 -10.75 -3.57
C SER A 20 -10.53 -9.96 -2.26
N LEU A 21 -9.37 -10.02 -1.59
CA LEU A 21 -9.10 -9.26 -0.36
C LEU A 21 -9.17 -7.74 -0.59
N HIS A 22 -8.67 -7.27 -1.74
CA HIS A 22 -8.70 -5.85 -2.07
C HIS A 22 -10.11 -5.37 -2.39
N LYS A 23 -10.92 -6.20 -3.06
CA LYS A 23 -12.32 -5.90 -3.33
C LYS A 23 -13.10 -5.73 -2.02
N GLU A 24 -12.95 -6.66 -1.08
CA GLU A 24 -13.56 -6.57 0.26
C GLU A 24 -13.12 -5.29 0.99
N ASN A 25 -11.84 -4.94 0.90
CA ASN A 25 -11.31 -3.71 1.47
C ASN A 25 -11.89 -2.45 0.80
N ALA A 26 -11.99 -2.45 -0.54
CA ALA A 26 -12.54 -1.34 -1.31
C ALA A 26 -14.02 -1.11 -1.01
N GLU A 27 -14.82 -2.16 -0.97
CA GLU A 27 -16.25 -2.11 -0.63
C GLU A 27 -16.46 -1.52 0.77
N SER A 28 -15.69 -1.97 1.76
CA SER A 28 -15.80 -1.47 3.14
C SER A 28 -15.43 0.00 3.30
N LYS A 29 -14.55 0.51 2.42
CA LYS A 29 -14.09 1.91 2.40
C LYS A 29 -14.83 2.77 1.38
N LYS A 30 -15.80 2.20 0.66
CA LYS A 30 -16.54 2.86 -0.43
C LYS A 30 -15.61 3.44 -1.50
N LEU A 31 -14.54 2.72 -1.83
CA LEU A 31 -13.64 3.12 -2.92
C LEU A 31 -14.29 2.79 -4.26
N SER A 32 -14.04 3.64 -5.25
CA SER A 32 -14.59 3.49 -6.61
C SER A 32 -13.91 2.40 -7.43
N TYR A 33 -12.81 1.82 -6.94
CA TYR A 33 -12.04 0.82 -7.67
C TYR A 33 -11.39 -0.21 -6.76
N ALA A 34 -11.13 -1.40 -7.30
CA ALA A 34 -10.23 -2.40 -6.74
C ALA A 34 -9.28 -2.88 -7.84
N LEU A 35 -8.01 -3.09 -7.50
CA LEU A 35 -7.03 -3.64 -8.43
C LEU A 35 -7.42 -5.07 -8.83
N LYS A 36 -7.29 -5.36 -10.11
CA LYS A 36 -7.53 -6.68 -10.68
C LYS A 36 -6.29 -7.57 -10.60
N ALA A 37 -6.48 -8.89 -10.59
CA ALA A 37 -5.39 -9.86 -10.50
C ALA A 37 -4.27 -9.62 -11.52
N ASN A 38 -4.62 -9.29 -12.77
CA ASN A 38 -3.64 -8.99 -13.81
C ASN A 38 -2.84 -7.70 -13.56
N GLN A 39 -3.42 -6.72 -12.88
CA GLN A 39 -2.73 -5.49 -12.49
C GLN A 39 -1.78 -5.77 -11.33
N ILE A 40 -2.22 -6.54 -10.33
CA ILE A 40 -1.40 -7.01 -9.21
C ILE A 40 -0.22 -7.85 -9.74
N TYR A 41 -0.50 -8.77 -10.66
CA TYR A 41 0.54 -9.59 -11.28
C TYR A 41 1.61 -8.77 -12.00
N LYS A 42 1.19 -7.74 -12.76
CA LYS A 42 2.13 -6.81 -13.41
C LYS A 42 2.96 -6.03 -12.41
N LEU A 43 2.36 -5.57 -11.31
CA LEU A 43 3.06 -4.87 -10.24
C LEU A 43 4.16 -5.75 -9.63
N CYS A 44 3.87 -7.03 -9.41
CA CYS A 44 4.80 -7.98 -8.81
C CYS A 44 5.89 -8.51 -9.77
N LYS A 45 5.86 -8.12 -11.04
CA LYS A 45 6.95 -8.42 -11.98
C LYS A 45 8.14 -7.47 -11.89
N ALA A 46 8.01 -6.36 -11.15
CA ALA A 46 9.15 -5.49 -10.87
C ALA A 46 10.20 -6.25 -10.07
N SER A 47 11.48 -5.97 -10.33
CA SER A 47 12.57 -6.49 -9.52
C SER A 47 12.44 -6.01 -8.07
N ASN A 48 12.96 -6.78 -7.13
CA ASN A 48 13.00 -6.44 -5.71
C ASN A 48 11.65 -6.39 -4.97
N ILE A 49 10.62 -7.04 -5.53
CA ILE A 49 9.32 -7.18 -4.87
C ILE A 49 9.29 -8.43 -3.99
N GLU A 50 8.71 -8.29 -2.81
CA GLU A 50 8.40 -9.39 -1.92
C GLU A 50 6.96 -9.25 -1.40
N VAL A 51 6.25 -10.37 -1.33
CA VAL A 51 4.84 -10.41 -0.98
C VAL A 51 4.66 -11.29 0.25
N PHE A 52 3.97 -10.76 1.24
CA PHE A 52 3.65 -11.44 2.48
C PHE A 52 2.14 -11.70 2.56
N PHE A 53 1.79 -12.95 2.77
CA PHE A 53 0.42 -13.39 3.01
C PHE A 53 0.23 -13.75 4.47
N LEU A 54 -0.88 -13.34 5.05
CA LEU A 54 -1.29 -13.76 6.38
C LEU A 54 -2.48 -14.71 6.28
N LYS A 55 -2.35 -15.87 6.92
CA LYS A 55 -3.40 -16.87 7.05
C LYS A 55 -3.91 -16.95 8.50
N LEU A 56 -5.19 -17.19 8.63
CA LEU A 56 -5.85 -17.64 9.84
C LEU A 56 -6.64 -18.90 9.49
N GLU A 57 -6.36 -20.03 10.18
CA GLU A 57 -7.05 -21.29 9.94
C GLU A 57 -7.05 -21.70 8.45
N ASN A 58 -5.89 -21.62 7.80
CA ASN A 58 -5.67 -21.90 6.37
C ASN A 58 -6.37 -20.94 5.38
N LYS A 59 -7.06 -19.90 5.85
CA LYS A 59 -7.68 -18.88 5.01
C LYS A 59 -6.79 -17.64 4.93
N PHE A 60 -6.52 -17.14 3.74
CA PHE A 60 -5.86 -15.86 3.56
C PHE A 60 -6.75 -14.71 4.03
N ILE A 61 -6.22 -13.85 4.91
CA ILE A 61 -6.97 -12.74 5.51
C ILE A 61 -6.31 -11.38 5.28
N ALA A 62 -5.03 -11.36 4.92
CA ALA A 62 -4.33 -10.15 4.53
C ALA A 62 -3.16 -10.48 3.60
N ALA A 63 -2.77 -9.52 2.78
CA ALA A 63 -1.53 -9.58 2.04
C ALA A 63 -0.90 -8.18 1.92
N ARG A 64 0.43 -8.15 1.81
CA ARG A 64 1.19 -6.93 1.62
C ARG A 64 2.32 -7.14 0.63
N ILE A 65 2.49 -6.18 -0.27
CA ILE A 65 3.58 -6.12 -1.23
C ILE A 65 4.54 -5.03 -0.77
N ILE A 66 5.80 -5.37 -0.66
CA ILE A 66 6.88 -4.42 -0.42
C ILE A 66 7.91 -4.49 -1.55
N SER A 67 8.61 -3.39 -1.80
CA SER A 67 9.87 -3.42 -2.56
C SER A 67 11.04 -3.25 -1.59
N ILE A 68 12.19 -3.82 -1.94
CA ILE A 68 13.41 -3.70 -1.15
C ILE A 68 14.50 -3.16 -2.06
N GLU A 69 15.04 -1.99 -1.70
CA GLU A 69 16.10 -1.32 -2.47
C GLU A 69 17.23 -0.93 -1.51
N GLU A 70 18.39 -1.54 -1.68
CA GLU A 70 19.56 -1.32 -0.82
C GLU A 70 19.22 -1.52 0.67
N ASN A 71 19.12 -0.42 1.44
CA ASN A 71 18.85 -0.43 2.88
C ASN A 71 17.45 0.10 3.26
N ILE A 72 16.57 0.30 2.26
CA ILE A 72 15.21 0.81 2.46
C ILE A 72 14.18 -0.12 1.80
N SER A 73 13.04 -0.30 2.46
CA SER A 73 11.88 -1.00 1.93
C SER A 73 10.69 -0.06 1.84
N TYR A 74 9.89 -0.21 0.80
CA TYR A 74 8.70 0.61 0.53
C TYR A 74 7.44 -0.22 0.59
N ASP A 75 6.39 0.31 1.23
CA ASP A 75 5.04 -0.25 1.24
C ASP A 75 4.33 0.06 -0.08
N ILE A 76 4.24 -0.94 -0.96
CA ILE A 76 3.70 -0.77 -2.31
C ILE A 76 2.19 -0.97 -2.35
N PHE A 77 1.70 -2.05 -1.71
CA PHE A 77 0.29 -2.41 -1.76
C PHE A 77 -0.10 -3.24 -0.54
N ALA A 78 -1.31 -3.01 -0.03
CA ALA A 78 -1.89 -3.78 1.05
C ALA A 78 -3.36 -4.09 0.80
N CYS A 79 -3.75 -5.32 1.04
CA CYS A 79 -5.14 -5.74 1.02
C CYS A 79 -5.47 -6.59 2.26
N ASN A 80 -6.66 -6.38 2.80
CA ASN A 80 -7.06 -6.95 4.08
C ASN A 80 -8.54 -7.32 4.05
N SER A 81 -8.88 -8.48 4.62
CA SER A 81 -10.27 -8.81 4.91
C SER A 81 -10.84 -7.93 6.03
N PHE A 82 -12.14 -7.88 6.15
CA PHE A 82 -12.78 -7.21 7.28
C PHE A 82 -12.34 -7.81 8.63
N LYS A 83 -12.29 -9.14 8.72
CA LYS A 83 -11.86 -9.87 9.93
C LYS A 83 -10.44 -9.49 10.37
N SER A 84 -9.49 -9.38 9.42
CA SER A 84 -8.11 -9.05 9.74
C SER A 84 -7.92 -7.68 10.39
N ARG A 85 -8.86 -6.77 10.19
CA ARG A 85 -8.82 -5.42 10.78
C ARG A 85 -9.32 -5.40 12.22
N LEU A 86 -10.24 -6.26 12.55
CA LEU A 86 -10.81 -6.34 13.92
C LEU A 86 -9.86 -7.00 14.90
N ASP A 87 -9.12 -8.01 14.46
CA ASP A 87 -8.32 -8.90 15.33
C ASP A 87 -6.85 -8.45 15.46
N GLY A 88 -6.47 -7.26 14.99
CA GLY A 88 -5.08 -6.81 15.03
C GLY A 88 -4.13 -7.60 14.10
N ALA A 89 -4.68 -8.43 13.22
CA ALA A 89 -3.91 -9.28 12.31
C ALA A 89 -2.98 -8.48 11.37
N THR A 90 -3.41 -7.28 10.97
CA THR A 90 -2.59 -6.39 10.14
C THR A 90 -1.34 -5.91 10.88
N GLN A 91 -1.45 -5.63 12.17
CA GLN A 91 -0.33 -5.26 13.03
C GLN A 91 0.63 -6.44 13.21
N PHE A 92 0.09 -7.64 13.40
CA PHE A 92 0.90 -8.86 13.46
C PHE A 92 1.70 -9.06 12.16
N LEU A 93 1.06 -8.92 10.99
CA LEU A 93 1.74 -9.02 9.71
C LEU A 93 2.86 -7.98 9.57
N MET A 94 2.61 -6.74 10.00
CA MET A 94 3.63 -5.69 9.97
C MET A 94 4.81 -5.99 10.90
N GLN A 95 4.55 -6.48 12.11
CA GLN A 95 5.63 -6.87 13.01
C GLN A 95 6.49 -7.95 12.37
N TYR A 96 5.87 -8.97 11.78
CA TYR A 96 6.60 -10.01 11.05
C TYR A 96 7.48 -9.43 9.93
N ILE A 97 6.93 -8.52 9.12
CA ILE A 97 7.67 -7.86 8.04
C ILE A 97 8.87 -7.06 8.59
N PHE A 98 8.69 -6.33 9.69
CA PHE A 98 9.79 -5.59 10.31
C PHE A 98 10.90 -6.51 10.83
N ASP A 99 10.55 -7.63 11.47
CA ASP A 99 11.52 -8.60 11.93
C ASP A 99 12.25 -9.26 10.75
N TYR A 100 11.52 -9.57 9.68
CA TYR A 100 12.08 -10.07 8.43
C TYR A 100 13.09 -9.08 7.82
N LEU A 101 12.72 -7.82 7.67
CA LEU A 101 13.57 -6.77 7.10
C LEU A 101 14.81 -6.51 7.98
N LYS A 102 14.65 -6.51 9.30
CA LYS A 102 15.74 -6.37 10.25
C LYS A 102 16.77 -7.49 10.09
N ASN A 103 16.33 -8.73 9.89
CA ASN A 103 17.22 -9.87 9.66
C ASN A 103 17.98 -9.79 8.33
N GLN A 104 17.50 -8.96 7.39
CA GLN A 104 18.16 -8.66 6.11
C GLN A 104 18.98 -7.35 6.16
N ASN A 105 19.18 -6.76 7.34
CA ASN A 105 19.88 -5.49 7.53
C ASN A 105 19.24 -4.30 6.81
N ILE A 106 17.93 -4.35 6.52
CA ILE A 106 17.19 -3.22 6.00
C ILE A 106 16.93 -2.24 7.15
N GLN A 107 17.37 -1.00 6.99
CA GLN A 107 17.35 0.00 8.07
C GLN A 107 16.08 0.84 8.09
N TYR A 108 15.45 1.02 6.94
CA TYR A 108 14.32 1.92 6.79
C TYR A 108 13.13 1.22 6.15
N PHE A 109 11.93 1.61 6.60
CA PHE A 109 10.67 1.19 5.98
C PHE A 109 9.81 2.43 5.71
N ASP A 110 9.53 2.70 4.44
CA ASP A 110 8.68 3.81 4.01
C ASP A 110 7.24 3.31 3.81
N PHE A 111 6.34 3.80 4.64
CA PHE A 111 4.90 3.53 4.53
C PHE A 111 4.21 4.26 3.38
N SER A 112 4.95 4.94 2.54
CA SER A 112 4.40 5.80 1.49
C SER A 112 3.50 6.92 2.03
N ARG A 113 2.68 7.51 1.19
CA ARG A 113 1.88 8.68 1.54
C ARG A 113 0.97 8.45 2.74
N ILE A 114 0.88 9.46 3.61
CA ILE A 114 -0.09 9.51 4.70
C ILE A 114 -1.19 10.50 4.29
N PRO A 115 -2.45 10.06 4.13
CA PRO A 115 -3.56 10.97 3.85
C PRO A 115 -3.90 11.76 5.11
N LEU A 116 -3.50 13.01 5.16
CA LEU A 116 -3.86 13.93 6.25
C LEU A 116 -5.29 14.47 6.03
N GLY A 117 -6.13 14.38 7.06
CA GLY A 117 -7.42 15.08 7.12
C GLY A 117 -8.59 14.51 6.32
N ARG A 118 -8.45 13.43 5.59
CA ARG A 118 -9.57 12.81 4.83
C ARG A 118 -10.34 11.85 5.73
N LYS A 119 -11.64 12.09 5.92
CA LYS A 119 -12.53 11.24 6.74
C LYS A 119 -12.45 9.75 6.40
N GLY A 120 -12.35 9.39 5.11
CA GLY A 120 -12.28 7.99 4.65
C GLY A 120 -10.91 7.30 4.84
N ALA A 121 -9.87 8.04 5.19
CA ALA A 121 -8.50 7.53 5.34
C ALA A 121 -7.99 7.59 6.78
N TYR A 122 -8.84 7.97 7.73
CA TYR A 122 -8.46 8.11 9.15
C TYR A 122 -7.86 6.81 9.72
N GLY A 123 -8.44 5.65 9.42
CA GLY A 123 -7.89 4.37 9.86
C GLY A 123 -6.50 4.05 9.31
N VAL A 124 -6.18 4.52 8.10
CA VAL A 124 -4.83 4.38 7.52
C VAL A 124 -3.84 5.30 8.24
N TYR A 125 -4.27 6.53 8.54
CA TYR A 125 -3.46 7.48 9.30
C TYR A 125 -3.14 6.93 10.70
N GLU A 126 -4.16 6.50 11.46
CA GLU A 126 -3.98 5.95 12.81
C GLU A 126 -3.12 4.68 12.81
N PHE A 127 -3.31 3.80 11.82
CA PHE A 127 -2.46 2.62 11.65
C PHE A 127 -0.98 3.01 11.47
N LYS A 128 -0.67 3.92 10.54
CA LYS A 128 0.71 4.36 10.29
C LYS A 128 1.29 5.11 11.50
N LYS A 129 0.50 5.95 12.16
CA LYS A 129 0.88 6.64 13.39
C LYS A 129 1.20 5.68 14.54
N SER A 130 0.44 4.60 14.68
CA SER A 130 0.64 3.59 15.74
C SER A 130 2.00 2.87 15.64
N THR A 131 2.62 2.85 14.48
CA THR A 131 3.96 2.30 14.28
C THR A 131 5.08 3.20 14.85
N ARG A 132 4.74 4.40 15.33
CA ARG A 132 5.70 5.41 15.83
C ARG A 132 6.73 5.84 14.78
N GLY A 133 6.42 5.67 13.48
CA GLY A 133 7.27 6.13 12.39
C GLY A 133 7.39 7.66 12.38
N LYS A 134 8.48 8.17 11.82
CA LYS A 134 8.73 9.59 11.65
C LYS A 134 7.95 10.10 10.43
N LEU A 135 7.16 11.17 10.62
CA LEU A 135 6.53 11.87 9.50
C LEU A 135 7.59 12.71 8.78
N LEU A 136 7.76 12.44 7.48
CA LEU A 136 8.63 13.23 6.61
C LEU A 136 7.78 14.02 5.63
N GLN A 137 8.09 15.28 5.47
CA GLN A 137 7.51 16.12 4.44
C GLN A 137 8.47 16.14 3.24
N TYR A 138 8.02 15.57 2.12
CA TYR A 138 8.75 15.66 0.87
C TYR A 138 8.53 17.03 0.22
N ASN A 139 9.51 17.45 -0.58
CA ASN A 139 9.34 18.62 -1.45
C ASN A 139 8.17 18.40 -2.42
N SER A 140 7.57 19.50 -2.88
CA SER A 140 6.49 19.46 -3.87
C SER A 140 6.92 18.69 -5.13
N GLU A 141 5.93 18.05 -5.79
CA GLU A 141 6.18 17.39 -7.07
C GLU A 141 6.66 18.41 -8.11
N TRP A 142 7.72 18.07 -8.82
CA TRP A 142 8.26 18.87 -9.91
C TRP A 142 7.73 18.32 -11.24
N VAL A 143 7.06 19.16 -12.02
CA VAL A 143 6.55 18.79 -13.34
C VAL A 143 7.29 19.61 -14.40
N PHE A 144 8.02 18.92 -15.29
CA PHE A 144 8.68 19.54 -16.41
C PHE A 144 7.82 19.48 -17.66
N PHE A 145 7.63 20.62 -18.32
CA PHE A 145 6.91 20.72 -19.59
C PHE A 145 7.84 21.22 -20.70
N LYS A 146 8.06 20.41 -21.71
CA LYS A 146 8.77 20.83 -22.92
C LYS A 146 8.00 21.91 -23.68
N ASN A 147 6.67 21.92 -23.60
CA ASN A 147 5.78 22.87 -24.29
C ASN A 147 5.08 23.80 -23.30
N LYS A 148 5.27 25.12 -23.46
CA LYS A 148 4.64 26.15 -22.61
C LYS A 148 3.12 26.09 -22.62
N LYS A 149 2.47 25.75 -23.76
CA LYS A 149 1.00 25.63 -23.86
C LYS A 149 0.48 24.47 -23.00
N LEU A 150 1.17 23.31 -22.99
CA LEU A 150 0.81 22.19 -22.14
C LEU A 150 0.96 22.54 -20.65
N ARG A 151 1.95 23.35 -20.30
CA ARG A 151 2.11 23.85 -18.93
C ARG A 151 0.89 24.68 -18.50
N HIS A 152 0.40 25.59 -19.33
CA HIS A 152 -0.77 26.39 -19.00
C HIS A 152 -2.05 25.56 -18.90
N LEU A 153 -2.25 24.58 -19.81
CA LEU A 153 -3.37 23.63 -19.72
C LEU A 153 -3.33 22.80 -18.42
N TYR A 154 -2.16 22.35 -18.01
CA TYR A 154 -1.98 21.64 -16.76
C TYR A 154 -2.31 22.51 -15.53
N TYR A 155 -1.88 23.78 -15.52
CA TYR A 155 -2.24 24.71 -14.44
C TYR A 155 -3.74 24.97 -14.40
N LEU A 156 -4.39 25.18 -15.54
CA LEU A 156 -5.84 25.36 -15.61
C LEU A 156 -6.59 24.11 -15.14
N TYR A 157 -6.14 22.93 -15.56
CA TYR A 157 -6.69 21.67 -15.13
C TYR A 157 -6.57 21.50 -13.60
N ASN A 158 -5.42 21.78 -13.02
CA ASN A 158 -5.22 21.71 -11.58
C ASN A 158 -6.04 22.75 -10.80
N LEU A 159 -6.22 23.96 -11.33
CA LEU A 159 -7.09 24.95 -10.72
C LEU A 159 -8.56 24.51 -10.69
N ILE A 160 -9.01 23.73 -11.68
CA ILE A 160 -10.38 23.23 -11.76
C ILE A 160 -10.56 22.00 -10.84
N ILE A 161 -9.61 21.09 -10.83
CA ILE A 161 -9.70 19.81 -10.09
C ILE A 161 -9.32 19.99 -8.63
N ASN A 162 -8.24 20.69 -8.32
CA ASN A 162 -7.78 20.88 -6.94
C ASN A 162 -8.69 21.81 -6.12
N LYS A 163 -9.57 22.61 -6.74
CA LYS A 163 -10.66 23.27 -6.00
C LYS A 163 -11.64 22.30 -5.35
N LYS A 164 -11.66 21.02 -5.77
CA LYS A 164 -12.51 19.99 -5.15
C LYS A 164 -11.81 19.24 -4.00
N ASP A 165 -10.50 19.38 -3.85
CA ASP A 165 -9.69 18.60 -2.87
C ASP A 165 -9.22 19.42 -1.66
N PHE A 166 -9.56 20.72 -1.58
CA PHE A 166 -9.20 21.62 -0.47
C PHE A 166 -10.31 21.83 0.57
N TYR A 167 -11.36 20.96 0.56
CA TYR A 167 -12.37 21.00 1.63
C TYR A 167 -12.55 19.61 2.25
#